data_5cfa9f373a425cda4a1f4551193eb8f4
#
_entry.id   5cfa9f373a425cda4a1f4551193eb8f4
#
_cell.length_a   1.000
_cell.length_b   1.000
_cell.length_c   1.000
_cell.angle_alpha   90.00
_cell.angle_beta   90.00
_cell.angle_gamma   90.00
#
_symmetry.space_group_name_H-M   'P 1'
#
loop_
_entity.id
_entity.type
_entity.pdbx_description
1 polymer ?
#
loop_
_entity_poly.entity_id
_entity_poly.type
_entity_poly.pdbx_seq_one_letter_code
_entity_poly.pdbx_strand_id
1 'polypeptide(L)'
;MLTRTGYLVTEGPIQEIKKELTVRPQVNSDYGFPPPPFKVFRTAKNGVCVPRFYGVGKVGKPKEDRRPEPARSSAKFVGQLRDATHQNEALAAAISAGHGVLSLPCGYGKTTVSLAIACKLGYRTMIVVHKQFLADQWRERIQQFCPGATIGIVQQDKKETDCDFVIAMLQSLSLKEYSFSDFDSIGTLIVDEAHHICAKVFSQSLFKMCPKHIFGLSATPERKDGLTKVLHWFMGPTFFAVERKNQEQV
;
A
#
# COMPACT_ATOMS: atom_id res chain seq x y z
N MET A 1 -13.55 -5.98 -13.97
CA MET A 1 -13.90 -4.60 -13.54
C MET A 1 -13.17 -4.22 -12.26
N LEU A 2 -12.92 -2.94 -12.03
CA LEU A 2 -12.44 -2.49 -10.71
C LEU A 2 -13.62 -2.25 -9.77
N THR A 3 -13.44 -2.67 -8.51
CA THR A 3 -14.41 -2.50 -7.44
C THR A 3 -13.72 -1.87 -6.21
N ARG A 4 -14.48 -1.52 -5.18
CA ARG A 4 -13.93 -1.00 -3.92
C ARG A 4 -12.95 -1.95 -3.21
N THR A 5 -12.93 -3.23 -3.55
CA THR A 5 -12.09 -4.25 -2.89
C THR A 5 -10.99 -4.83 -3.77
N GLY A 6 -10.92 -4.44 -5.03
CA GLY A 6 -9.92 -4.93 -5.97
C GLY A 6 -10.45 -5.16 -7.37
N TYR A 7 -9.75 -5.97 -8.14
CA TYR A 7 -10.14 -6.32 -9.50
C TYR A 7 -11.03 -7.59 -9.48
N LEU A 8 -12.28 -7.44 -9.89
CA LEU A 8 -13.23 -8.56 -10.01
C LEU A 8 -13.11 -9.21 -11.39
N VAL A 9 -12.80 -10.50 -11.41
CA VAL A 9 -12.76 -11.36 -12.58
C VAL A 9 -14.00 -12.25 -12.55
N THR A 10 -14.86 -12.13 -13.55
CA THR A 10 -16.13 -12.87 -13.66
C THR A 10 -16.08 -13.97 -14.73
N GLU A 11 -15.12 -13.91 -15.64
CA GLU A 11 -14.97 -14.82 -16.78
C GLU A 11 -13.51 -15.22 -16.96
N GLY A 12 -13.27 -16.31 -17.69
CA GLY A 12 -11.93 -16.80 -18.02
C GLY A 12 -11.40 -17.88 -17.07
N PRO A 13 -10.08 -18.07 -16.96
CA PRO A 13 -9.46 -19.21 -16.26
C PRO A 13 -9.42 -19.01 -14.73
N ILE A 14 -10.61 -18.88 -14.10
CA ILE A 14 -10.73 -18.58 -12.66
C ILE A 14 -9.98 -19.60 -11.77
N GLN A 15 -9.97 -20.88 -12.13
CA GLN A 15 -9.27 -21.91 -11.35
C GLN A 15 -7.75 -21.76 -11.43
N GLU A 16 -7.23 -21.40 -12.60
CA GLU A 16 -5.81 -21.12 -12.80
C GLU A 16 -5.39 -19.88 -11.98
N ILE A 17 -6.18 -18.80 -12.03
CA ILE A 17 -5.99 -17.59 -11.23
C ILE A 17 -5.95 -17.91 -9.74
N LYS A 18 -6.88 -18.74 -9.23
CA LYS A 18 -6.89 -19.16 -7.82
C LYS A 18 -5.65 -19.97 -7.46
N LYS A 19 -5.16 -20.82 -8.37
CA LYS A 19 -3.93 -21.60 -8.18
C LYS A 19 -2.71 -20.70 -8.09
N GLU A 20 -2.55 -19.75 -9.02
CA GLU A 20 -1.45 -18.77 -9.03
C GLU A 20 -1.44 -17.87 -7.78
N LEU A 21 -2.63 -17.45 -7.33
CA LEU A 21 -2.81 -16.61 -6.15
C LEU A 21 -2.85 -17.39 -4.83
N THR A 22 -2.60 -18.69 -4.86
CA THR A 22 -2.33 -19.49 -3.67
C THR A 22 -0.82 -19.63 -3.52
N VAL A 23 -0.24 -18.75 -2.71
CA VAL A 23 1.22 -18.62 -2.56
C VAL A 23 1.74 -19.36 -1.34
N ARG A 24 2.98 -19.84 -1.43
CA ARG A 24 3.70 -20.47 -0.32
C ARG A 24 5.02 -19.70 -0.12
N PRO A 25 5.32 -19.25 1.11
CA PRO A 25 6.63 -18.71 1.42
C PRO A 25 7.72 -19.77 1.22
N GLN A 26 8.83 -19.38 0.62
CA GLN A 26 10.03 -20.23 0.54
C GLN A 26 10.80 -20.05 1.85
N VAL A 27 11.13 -21.16 2.50
CA VAL A 27 11.97 -21.19 3.71
C VAL A 27 13.17 -22.06 3.42
N ASN A 28 14.34 -21.67 3.89
CA ASN A 28 15.50 -22.56 3.86
C ASN A 28 15.20 -23.81 4.68
N SER A 29 15.48 -24.97 4.10
CA SER A 29 15.15 -26.31 4.64
C SER A 29 15.71 -26.62 6.04
N ASP A 30 16.66 -25.81 6.52
CA ASP A 30 17.36 -26.05 7.78
C ASP A 30 16.56 -25.64 9.04
N TYR A 31 15.39 -24.99 8.88
CA TYR A 31 14.60 -24.42 9.98
C TYR A 31 13.14 -24.90 10.06
N GLY A 32 12.86 -26.16 9.79
CA GLY A 32 11.56 -26.77 10.03
C GLY A 32 10.60 -26.79 8.83
N PHE A 33 9.34 -27.19 9.06
CA PHE A 33 8.33 -27.32 8.01
C PHE A 33 8.00 -25.96 7.38
N PRO A 34 7.89 -25.89 6.03
CA PRO A 34 7.53 -24.66 5.34
C PRO A 34 6.13 -24.21 5.79
N PRO A 35 5.91 -22.90 5.95
CA PRO A 35 4.60 -22.36 6.29
C PRO A 35 3.52 -22.83 5.30
N PRO A 36 2.27 -23.03 5.75
CA PRO A 36 1.20 -23.43 4.86
C PRO A 36 0.95 -22.37 3.78
N PRO A 37 0.51 -22.77 2.59
CA PRO A 37 0.14 -21.84 1.54
C PRO A 37 -1.04 -20.97 1.99
N PHE A 38 -1.13 -19.76 1.44
CA PHE A 38 -2.24 -18.86 1.71
C PHE A 38 -2.79 -18.21 0.44
N LYS A 39 -4.05 -17.83 0.49
CA LYS A 39 -4.78 -17.27 -0.64
C LYS A 39 -4.61 -15.75 -0.68
N VAL A 40 -4.26 -15.21 -1.86
CA VAL A 40 -4.17 -13.77 -2.16
C VAL A 40 -5.33 -13.40 -3.10
N PHE A 41 -6.51 -13.88 -2.78
CA PHE A 41 -7.77 -13.58 -3.46
C PHE A 41 -8.95 -13.75 -2.52
N ARG A 42 -10.11 -13.20 -2.90
CA ARG A 42 -11.41 -13.44 -2.26
C ARG A 42 -12.40 -14.01 -3.27
N THR A 43 -13.17 -15.00 -2.86
CA THR A 43 -14.26 -15.52 -3.67
C THR A 43 -15.42 -14.51 -3.63
N ALA A 44 -15.93 -14.16 -4.80
CA ALA A 44 -17.12 -13.34 -4.97
C ALA A 44 -18.28 -14.19 -5.50
N LYS A 45 -19.52 -13.70 -5.37
CA LYS A 45 -20.73 -14.42 -5.83
C LYS A 45 -20.62 -14.87 -7.30
N ASN A 46 -20.08 -14.01 -8.16
CA ASN A 46 -19.97 -14.22 -9.61
C ASN A 46 -18.51 -14.22 -10.10
N GLY A 47 -17.56 -14.75 -9.30
CA GLY A 47 -16.17 -14.78 -9.74
C GLY A 47 -15.15 -14.75 -8.62
N VAL A 48 -14.03 -14.11 -8.88
CA VAL A 48 -12.92 -13.96 -7.94
C VAL A 48 -12.44 -12.50 -7.89
N CYS A 49 -12.30 -11.96 -6.69
CA CYS A 49 -11.69 -10.66 -6.47
C CYS A 49 -10.19 -10.86 -6.22
N VAL A 50 -9.37 -10.22 -7.03
CA VAL A 50 -7.91 -10.35 -7.02
C VAL A 50 -7.26 -8.99 -6.77
N PRO A 51 -5.97 -8.95 -6.37
CA PRO A 51 -5.23 -7.71 -6.28
C PRO A 51 -5.29 -6.92 -7.59
N ARG A 52 -5.39 -5.59 -7.51
CA ARG A 52 -5.61 -4.71 -8.66
C ARG A 52 -4.62 -4.96 -9.79
N PHE A 53 -3.32 -4.95 -9.48
CA PHE A 53 -2.29 -5.01 -10.53
C PHE A 53 -2.04 -6.44 -11.03
N TYR A 54 -2.33 -7.46 -10.22
CA TYR A 54 -2.44 -8.82 -10.74
C TYR A 54 -3.55 -8.92 -11.80
N GLY A 55 -4.75 -8.39 -11.48
CA GLY A 55 -5.88 -8.40 -12.42
C GLY A 55 -5.58 -7.63 -13.71
N VAL A 56 -4.95 -6.46 -13.60
CA VAL A 56 -4.54 -5.66 -14.78
C VAL A 56 -3.51 -6.41 -15.63
N GLY A 57 -2.52 -7.07 -15.02
CA GLY A 57 -1.49 -7.82 -15.75
C GLY A 57 -2.00 -9.12 -16.37
N LYS A 58 -2.91 -9.84 -15.69
CA LYS A 58 -3.40 -11.16 -16.13
C LYS A 58 -4.59 -11.06 -17.08
N VAL A 59 -5.51 -10.13 -16.84
CA VAL A 59 -6.79 -10.01 -17.55
C VAL A 59 -6.81 -8.79 -18.48
N GLY A 60 -5.99 -7.79 -18.18
CA GLY A 60 -5.91 -6.54 -18.94
C GLY A 60 -6.60 -5.37 -18.25
N LYS A 61 -6.68 -4.24 -18.97
CA LYS A 61 -7.31 -3.03 -18.48
C LYS A 61 -8.79 -3.29 -18.12
N PRO A 62 -9.26 -2.86 -16.94
CA PRO A 62 -10.65 -3.06 -16.54
C PRO A 62 -11.61 -2.35 -17.50
N LYS A 63 -12.66 -3.06 -17.93
CA LYS A 63 -13.71 -2.48 -18.78
C LYS A 63 -14.54 -1.42 -18.06
N GLU A 64 -14.67 -1.56 -16.72
CA GLU A 64 -15.43 -0.66 -15.86
C GLU A 64 -14.65 -0.38 -14.57
N ASP A 65 -14.78 0.84 -14.07
CA ASP A 65 -14.31 1.26 -12.76
C ASP A 65 -15.51 1.65 -11.90
N ARG A 66 -15.85 0.79 -10.94
CA ARG A 66 -16.96 0.97 -9.99
C ARG A 66 -16.46 1.32 -8.59
N ARG A 67 -15.25 1.83 -8.50
CA ARG A 67 -14.75 2.33 -7.22
C ARG A 67 -15.53 3.59 -6.84
N PRO A 68 -15.80 3.79 -5.54
CA PRO A 68 -16.40 5.04 -5.08
C PRO A 68 -15.48 6.23 -5.41
N GLU A 69 -16.08 7.40 -5.63
CA GLU A 69 -15.32 8.63 -5.80
C GLU A 69 -14.79 9.06 -4.42
N PRO A 70 -13.46 9.16 -4.24
CA PRO A 70 -12.90 9.50 -2.94
C PRO A 70 -13.04 10.97 -2.61
N ALA A 71 -13.00 11.29 -1.32
CA ALA A 71 -13.03 12.65 -0.84
C ALA A 71 -11.71 13.38 -1.11
N ARG A 72 -11.82 14.70 -1.37
CA ARG A 72 -10.66 15.58 -1.48
C ARG A 72 -10.13 15.94 -0.10
N SER A 73 -8.85 16.25 -0.06
CA SER A 73 -8.14 16.82 1.09
C SER A 73 -7.64 18.22 0.73
N SER A 74 -7.73 19.11 1.69
CA SER A 74 -7.18 20.49 1.58
C SER A 74 -5.79 20.59 2.20
N ALA A 75 -5.21 19.53 2.72
CA ALA A 75 -3.90 19.49 3.34
C ALA A 75 -2.81 20.00 2.37
N LYS A 76 -1.94 20.85 2.88
CA LYS A 76 -0.83 21.44 2.11
C LYS A 76 0.50 21.03 2.73
N PHE A 77 1.42 20.61 1.89
CA PHE A 77 2.79 20.32 2.30
C PHE A 77 3.59 21.62 2.34
N VAL A 78 4.18 21.94 3.49
CA VAL A 78 5.01 23.15 3.71
C VAL A 78 6.49 22.84 3.89
N GLY A 79 6.87 21.57 3.80
CA GLY A 79 8.26 21.13 3.91
C GLY A 79 9.06 21.43 2.64
N GLN A 80 10.39 21.37 2.78
CA GLN A 80 11.32 21.44 1.66
C GLN A 80 11.87 20.05 1.36
N LEU A 81 11.77 19.62 0.10
CA LEU A 81 12.36 18.36 -0.37
C LEU A 81 13.85 18.56 -0.69
N ARG A 82 14.65 17.52 -0.42
CA ARG A 82 16.11 17.54 -0.57
C ARG A 82 16.55 16.81 -1.83
N ASP A 83 17.25 17.47 -2.73
CA ASP A 83 17.80 16.87 -3.94
C ASP A 83 18.89 15.86 -3.64
N ALA A 84 19.74 16.13 -2.64
CA ALA A 84 20.79 15.21 -2.21
C ALA A 84 20.29 13.79 -1.82
N THR A 85 19.01 13.63 -1.53
CA THR A 85 18.35 12.36 -1.23
C THR A 85 17.28 11.99 -2.26
N HIS A 86 17.35 12.56 -3.46
CA HIS A 86 16.45 12.29 -4.60
C HIS A 86 14.96 12.47 -4.33
N GLN A 87 14.61 13.34 -3.37
CA GLN A 87 13.20 13.48 -2.95
C GLN A 87 12.32 14.15 -4.02
N ASN A 88 12.85 15.13 -4.75
CA ASN A 88 12.12 15.79 -5.85
C ASN A 88 11.91 14.85 -7.03
N GLU A 89 12.92 14.06 -7.39
CA GLU A 89 12.82 13.03 -8.44
C GLU A 89 11.79 11.96 -8.05
N ALA A 90 11.82 11.49 -6.80
CA ALA A 90 10.87 10.51 -6.28
C ALA A 90 9.43 11.03 -6.29
N LEU A 91 9.22 12.31 -5.93
CA LEU A 91 7.90 12.96 -6.02
C LEU A 91 7.42 13.01 -7.48
N ALA A 92 8.26 13.47 -8.40
CA ALA A 92 7.89 13.57 -9.82
C ALA A 92 7.55 12.18 -10.40
N ALA A 93 8.36 11.16 -10.11
CA ALA A 93 8.11 9.79 -10.52
C ALA A 93 6.80 9.23 -9.93
N ALA A 94 6.50 9.49 -8.65
CA ALA A 94 5.27 9.05 -8.01
C ALA A 94 4.02 9.67 -8.64
N ILE A 95 4.04 10.97 -8.93
CA ILE A 95 2.91 11.65 -9.56
C ILE A 95 2.69 11.12 -10.99
N SER A 96 3.76 10.88 -11.74
CA SER A 96 3.67 10.30 -13.09
C SER A 96 3.14 8.86 -13.08
N ALA A 97 3.62 8.02 -12.16
CA ALA A 97 3.19 6.63 -12.04
C ALA A 97 1.79 6.47 -11.43
N GLY A 98 1.43 7.32 -10.48
CA GLY A 98 0.16 7.28 -9.74
C GLY A 98 0.02 6.11 -8.76
N HIS A 99 0.94 5.14 -8.78
CA HIS A 99 0.95 3.94 -7.92
C HIS A 99 2.31 3.24 -7.99
N GLY A 100 2.56 2.33 -7.07
CA GLY A 100 3.74 1.46 -7.09
C GLY A 100 4.54 1.47 -5.81
N VAL A 101 5.76 0.95 -5.87
CA VAL A 101 6.68 0.87 -4.75
C VAL A 101 7.75 1.94 -4.86
N LEU A 102 7.94 2.70 -3.79
CA LEU A 102 9.03 3.64 -3.59
C LEU A 102 10.12 2.97 -2.75
N SER A 103 11.27 2.71 -3.36
CA SER A 103 12.42 2.11 -2.69
C SER A 103 13.48 3.18 -2.41
N LEU A 104 13.54 3.64 -1.17
CA LEU A 104 14.55 4.57 -0.69
C LEU A 104 15.25 4.02 0.54
N PRO A 105 16.58 4.19 0.69
CA PRO A 105 17.31 3.81 1.89
C PRO A 105 16.75 4.46 3.16
N CYS A 106 17.05 3.89 4.32
CA CYS A 106 16.75 4.53 5.60
C CYS A 106 17.42 5.91 5.68
N GLY A 107 16.71 6.90 6.21
CA GLY A 107 17.22 8.28 6.32
C GLY A 107 17.02 9.16 5.07
N TYR A 108 16.62 8.61 3.94
CA TYR A 108 16.38 9.39 2.70
C TYR A 108 15.03 10.14 2.70
N GLY A 109 14.27 10.07 3.79
CA GLY A 109 13.06 10.87 3.99
C GLY A 109 11.83 10.32 3.28
N LYS A 110 11.66 8.98 3.22
CA LYS A 110 10.44 8.34 2.68
C LYS A 110 9.16 8.99 3.17
N THR A 111 9.06 9.24 4.47
CA THR A 111 7.90 9.88 5.11
C THR A 111 7.64 11.28 4.54
N THR A 112 8.67 12.12 4.42
CA THR A 112 8.57 13.48 3.90
C THR A 112 8.09 13.50 2.45
N VAL A 113 8.71 12.69 1.60
CA VAL A 113 8.29 12.54 0.19
C VAL A 113 6.85 12.05 0.09
N SER A 114 6.47 11.09 0.92
CA SER A 114 5.11 10.53 0.89
C SER A 114 4.05 11.54 1.29
N LEU A 115 4.33 12.43 2.24
CA LEU A 115 3.44 13.54 2.59
C LEU A 115 3.32 14.55 1.44
N ALA A 116 4.43 14.86 0.77
CA ALA A 116 4.41 15.71 -0.42
C ALA A 116 3.58 15.07 -1.57
N ILE A 117 3.73 13.76 -1.80
CA ILE A 117 2.92 12.99 -2.77
C ILE A 117 1.43 13.10 -2.42
N ALA A 118 1.06 12.80 -1.16
CA ALA A 118 -0.33 12.84 -0.70
C ALA A 118 -0.97 14.20 -0.90
N CYS A 119 -0.31 15.28 -0.49
CA CYS A 119 -0.79 16.64 -0.66
C CYS A 119 -0.89 17.05 -2.15
N LYS A 120 0.05 16.62 -2.98
CA LYS A 120 0.03 16.90 -4.43
C LYS A 120 -1.12 16.21 -5.14
N LEU A 121 -1.48 14.98 -4.74
CA LEU A 121 -2.63 14.24 -5.26
C LEU A 121 -3.97 14.81 -4.75
N GLY A 122 -3.99 15.41 -3.56
CA GLY A 122 -5.14 16.15 -3.02
C GLY A 122 -6.35 15.27 -2.67
N TYR A 123 -6.12 14.04 -2.24
CA TYR A 123 -7.15 13.14 -1.72
C TYR A 123 -6.91 12.83 -0.25
N ARG A 124 -7.99 12.47 0.47
CA ARG A 124 -7.83 11.88 1.80
C ARG A 124 -6.92 10.68 1.72
N THR A 125 -5.93 10.63 2.60
CA THR A 125 -4.84 9.67 2.55
C THR A 125 -4.85 8.78 3.78
N MET A 126 -4.88 7.46 3.58
CA MET A 126 -4.64 6.49 4.64
C MET A 126 -3.18 6.07 4.63
N ILE A 127 -2.58 6.04 5.82
CA ILE A 127 -1.21 5.59 6.06
C ILE A 127 -1.26 4.35 6.92
N VAL A 128 -0.84 3.22 6.37
CA VAL A 128 -0.84 1.93 7.07
C VAL A 128 0.53 1.66 7.67
N VAL A 129 0.55 1.43 8.97
CA VAL A 129 1.75 1.12 9.74
C VAL A 129 1.56 -0.16 10.56
N HIS A 130 2.65 -0.85 10.90
CA HIS A 130 2.58 -2.13 11.62
C HIS A 130 3.00 -2.04 13.10
N LYS A 131 3.50 -0.89 13.55
CA LYS A 131 3.94 -0.65 14.93
C LYS A 131 3.48 0.71 15.42
N GLN A 132 3.20 0.80 16.74
CA GLN A 132 2.71 2.03 17.36
C GLN A 132 3.68 3.19 17.21
N PHE A 133 4.96 2.98 17.45
CA PHE A 133 5.95 4.06 17.33
C PHE A 133 6.02 4.67 15.91
N LEU A 134 5.71 3.89 14.87
CA LEU A 134 5.59 4.41 13.51
C LEU A 134 4.35 5.29 13.35
N ALA A 135 3.23 4.92 13.98
CA ALA A 135 2.02 5.75 13.99
C ALA A 135 2.29 7.12 14.64
N ASP A 136 3.00 7.12 15.77
CA ASP A 136 3.38 8.34 16.48
C ASP A 136 4.33 9.19 15.63
N GLN A 137 5.32 8.58 15.00
CA GLN A 137 6.24 9.23 14.06
C GLN A 137 5.52 9.86 12.87
N TRP A 138 4.56 9.15 12.27
CA TRP A 138 3.77 9.68 11.17
C TRP A 138 2.92 10.88 11.62
N ARG A 139 2.31 10.79 12.80
CA ARG A 139 1.54 11.90 13.40
C ARG A 139 2.40 13.16 13.55
N GLU A 140 3.58 13.04 14.15
CA GLU A 140 4.52 14.14 14.31
C GLU A 140 4.93 14.75 12.97
N ARG A 141 5.23 13.91 11.97
CA ARG A 141 5.61 14.37 10.64
C ARG A 141 4.47 15.06 9.89
N ILE A 142 3.24 14.57 10.03
CA ILE A 142 2.06 15.26 9.47
C ILE A 142 1.90 16.65 10.11
N GLN A 143 1.97 16.73 11.43
CA GLN A 143 1.89 18.02 12.14
C GLN A 143 2.99 18.99 11.72
N GLN A 144 4.21 18.49 11.51
CA GLN A 144 5.36 19.29 11.10
C GLN A 144 5.24 19.78 9.66
N PHE A 145 4.87 18.92 8.72
CA PHE A 145 4.95 19.20 7.28
C PHE A 145 3.60 19.54 6.64
N CYS A 146 2.50 19.29 7.34
CA CYS A 146 1.14 19.59 6.88
C CYS A 146 0.35 20.27 8.02
N PRO A 147 0.79 21.44 8.51
CA PRO A 147 0.13 22.12 9.63
C PRO A 147 -1.33 22.44 9.29
N GLY A 148 -2.21 22.19 10.26
CA GLY A 148 -3.65 22.37 10.09
C GLY A 148 -4.38 21.20 9.43
N ALA A 149 -3.68 20.18 8.93
CA ALA A 149 -4.31 18.97 8.45
C ALA A 149 -4.95 18.16 9.59
N THR A 150 -6.15 17.64 9.36
CA THR A 150 -6.85 16.78 10.29
C THR A 150 -6.27 15.36 10.26
N ILE A 151 -6.09 14.75 11.44
CA ILE A 151 -5.48 13.42 11.57
C ILE A 151 -6.44 12.51 12.34
N GLY A 152 -6.91 11.46 11.69
CA GLY A 152 -7.70 10.39 12.29
C GLY A 152 -6.88 9.11 12.53
N ILE A 153 -7.47 8.17 13.25
CA ILE A 153 -6.86 6.88 13.57
C ILE A 153 -7.82 5.73 13.31
N VAL A 154 -7.29 4.63 12.78
CA VAL A 154 -7.97 3.33 12.70
C VAL A 154 -7.14 2.33 13.51
N GLN A 155 -7.55 2.13 14.75
CA GLN A 155 -6.88 1.27 15.70
C GLN A 155 -7.86 0.68 16.70
N GLN A 156 -7.87 -0.64 16.85
CA GLN A 156 -8.81 -1.34 17.71
C GLN A 156 -10.26 -0.95 17.37
N ASP A 157 -10.98 -0.33 18.29
CA ASP A 157 -12.38 0.08 18.11
C ASP A 157 -12.52 1.54 17.61
N LYS A 158 -11.40 2.27 17.52
CA LYS A 158 -11.38 3.62 16.95
C LYS A 158 -11.37 3.56 15.44
N LYS A 159 -12.29 4.30 14.82
CA LYS A 159 -12.43 4.42 13.37
C LYS A 159 -12.74 5.87 12.99
N GLU A 160 -11.70 6.66 12.80
CA GLU A 160 -11.78 8.07 12.44
C GLU A 160 -11.27 8.21 11.00
N THR A 161 -12.17 8.07 10.02
CA THR A 161 -11.83 8.06 8.58
C THR A 161 -12.18 9.36 7.86
N ASP A 162 -12.85 10.30 8.54
CA ASP A 162 -13.27 11.59 7.97
C ASP A 162 -12.23 12.69 8.21
N CYS A 163 -10.98 12.43 7.87
CA CYS A 163 -9.83 13.29 8.09
C CYS A 163 -8.96 13.37 6.83
N ASP A 164 -8.10 14.40 6.75
CA ASP A 164 -7.14 14.55 5.65
C ASP A 164 -6.15 13.39 5.61
N PHE A 165 -5.64 13.01 6.78
CA PHE A 165 -4.78 11.85 6.98
C PHE A 165 -5.40 10.89 7.99
N VAL A 166 -5.37 9.60 7.69
CA VAL A 166 -5.84 8.53 8.56
C VAL A 166 -4.69 7.56 8.81
N ILE A 167 -4.21 7.48 10.05
CA ILE A 167 -3.17 6.52 10.41
C ILE A 167 -3.85 5.22 10.83
N ALA A 168 -3.59 4.13 10.12
CA ALA A 168 -4.23 2.84 10.34
C ALA A 168 -3.23 1.77 10.77
N MET A 169 -3.56 1.07 11.88
CA MET A 169 -2.76 -0.07 12.32
C MET A 169 -3.06 -1.28 11.45
N LEU A 170 -2.01 -1.86 10.86
CA LEU A 170 -2.12 -3.02 9.96
C LEU A 170 -2.84 -4.21 10.63
N GLN A 171 -2.56 -4.46 11.93
CA GLN A 171 -3.22 -5.49 12.71
C GLN A 171 -4.73 -5.24 12.83
N SER A 172 -5.13 -3.99 13.09
CA SER A 172 -6.56 -3.63 13.19
C SER A 172 -7.26 -3.83 11.84
N LEU A 173 -6.65 -3.37 10.74
CA LEU A 173 -7.18 -3.61 9.40
C LEU A 173 -7.30 -5.10 9.06
N SER A 174 -6.40 -5.94 9.59
CA SER A 174 -6.37 -7.36 9.27
C SER A 174 -7.36 -8.19 10.08
N LEU A 175 -7.53 -7.87 11.36
CA LEU A 175 -8.24 -8.70 12.34
C LEU A 175 -9.66 -8.23 12.63
N LYS A 176 -9.94 -6.93 12.48
CA LYS A 176 -11.28 -6.36 12.73
C LYS A 176 -12.13 -6.40 11.47
N GLU A 177 -13.42 -6.57 11.68
CA GLU A 177 -14.40 -6.40 10.62
C GLU A 177 -14.78 -4.92 10.49
N TYR A 178 -14.59 -4.40 9.29
CA TYR A 178 -15.01 -3.05 8.90
C TYR A 178 -15.99 -3.16 7.74
N SER A 179 -16.96 -2.26 7.68
CA SER A 179 -17.78 -2.13 6.48
C SER A 179 -16.88 -1.70 5.29
N PHE A 180 -17.14 -2.24 4.12
CA PHE A 180 -16.40 -1.83 2.92
C PHE A 180 -16.58 -0.33 2.60
N SER A 181 -17.70 0.28 3.02
CA SER A 181 -17.95 1.71 2.85
C SER A 181 -17.16 2.60 3.80
N ASP A 182 -16.60 2.05 4.87
CA ASP A 182 -15.83 2.83 5.86
C ASP A 182 -14.60 3.51 5.26
N PHE A 183 -14.09 2.99 4.14
CA PHE A 183 -12.88 3.48 3.47
C PHE A 183 -13.15 4.10 2.10
N ASP A 184 -14.41 4.30 1.72
CA ASP A 184 -14.79 4.85 0.41
C ASP A 184 -14.27 6.27 0.17
N SER A 185 -14.10 7.06 1.25
CA SER A 185 -13.55 8.41 1.17
C SER A 185 -12.04 8.47 0.91
N ILE A 186 -11.32 7.35 1.09
CA ILE A 186 -9.85 7.30 0.95
C ILE A 186 -9.47 7.19 -0.52
N GLY A 187 -8.76 8.19 -1.03
CA GLY A 187 -8.28 8.22 -2.42
C GLY A 187 -6.82 7.83 -2.58
N THR A 188 -6.01 7.99 -1.53
CA THR A 188 -4.60 7.60 -1.52
C THR A 188 -4.33 6.65 -0.36
N LEU A 189 -3.62 5.56 -0.64
CA LEU A 189 -3.13 4.62 0.37
C LEU A 189 -1.60 4.62 0.33
N ILE A 190 -0.98 4.85 1.48
CA ILE A 190 0.45 4.73 1.69
C ILE A 190 0.68 3.60 2.68
N VAL A 191 1.52 2.65 2.33
CA VAL A 191 1.86 1.52 3.19
C VAL A 191 3.32 1.62 3.58
N ASP A 192 3.56 1.90 4.84
CA ASP A 192 4.91 1.97 5.37
C ASP A 192 5.46 0.58 5.65
N GLU A 193 6.75 0.39 5.36
CA GLU A 193 7.44 -0.92 5.39
C GLU A 193 6.62 -2.00 4.67
N ALA A 194 6.27 -1.71 3.42
CA ALA A 194 5.31 -2.45 2.61
C ALA A 194 5.65 -3.94 2.42
N HIS A 195 6.91 -4.34 2.63
CA HIS A 195 7.31 -5.75 2.60
C HIS A 195 6.61 -6.61 3.67
N HIS A 196 6.08 -6.03 4.75
CA HIS A 196 5.28 -6.75 5.74
C HIS A 196 3.92 -7.24 5.21
N ILE A 197 3.38 -6.59 4.17
CA ILE A 197 2.07 -6.96 3.57
C ILE A 197 2.07 -8.34 2.93
N CYS A 198 3.22 -8.85 2.55
CA CYS A 198 3.33 -10.16 1.92
C CYS A 198 2.99 -11.34 2.86
N ALA A 199 2.66 -11.10 4.11
CA ALA A 199 2.19 -12.13 5.05
C ALA A 199 0.70 -12.45 4.85
N LYS A 200 0.31 -13.68 5.17
CA LYS A 200 -1.06 -14.19 5.03
C LYS A 200 -2.14 -13.26 5.59
N VAL A 201 -1.98 -12.85 6.83
CA VAL A 201 -2.97 -12.02 7.55
C VAL A 201 -3.02 -10.62 6.94
N PHE A 202 -1.87 -10.05 6.64
CA PHE A 202 -1.77 -8.66 6.22
C PHE A 202 -2.17 -8.44 4.76
N SER A 203 -1.94 -9.41 3.88
CA SER A 203 -2.41 -9.31 2.48
C SER A 203 -3.94 -9.20 2.40
N GLN A 204 -4.68 -9.79 3.35
CA GLN A 204 -6.13 -9.70 3.38
C GLN A 204 -6.65 -8.31 3.78
N SER A 205 -5.86 -7.50 4.49
CA SER A 205 -6.25 -6.13 4.83
C SER A 205 -6.43 -5.24 3.60
N LEU A 206 -5.62 -5.48 2.55
CA LEU A 206 -5.66 -4.70 1.32
C LEU A 206 -6.90 -4.97 0.44
N PHE A 207 -7.66 -6.03 0.72
CA PHE A 207 -8.96 -6.25 0.08
C PHE A 207 -10.10 -5.45 0.72
N LYS A 208 -9.83 -4.64 1.74
CA LYS A 208 -10.85 -3.78 2.36
C LYS A 208 -11.05 -2.48 1.59
N MET A 209 -10.09 -2.11 0.73
CA MET A 209 -10.15 -0.90 -0.08
C MET A 209 -9.37 -1.03 -1.39
N CYS A 210 -9.77 -0.28 -2.41
CA CYS A 210 -9.04 -0.16 -3.67
C CYS A 210 -8.98 1.32 -4.10
N PRO A 211 -8.14 2.13 -3.45
CA PRO A 211 -8.08 3.57 -3.70
C PRO A 211 -7.57 3.89 -5.11
N LYS A 212 -7.70 5.16 -5.52
CA LYS A 212 -7.17 5.63 -6.82
C LYS A 212 -5.66 5.46 -6.89
N HIS A 213 -4.97 5.87 -5.82
CA HIS A 213 -3.52 5.86 -5.70
C HIS A 213 -3.08 4.94 -4.57
N ILE A 214 -2.05 4.14 -4.80
CA ILE A 214 -1.50 3.24 -3.80
C ILE A 214 0.03 3.23 -3.90
N PHE A 215 0.69 3.49 -2.78
CA PHE A 215 2.15 3.55 -2.69
C PHE A 215 2.65 2.67 -1.55
N GLY A 216 3.59 1.79 -1.86
CA GLY A 216 4.33 1.03 -0.87
C GLY A 216 5.69 1.67 -0.63
N LEU A 217 6.06 1.86 0.63
CA LEU A 217 7.38 2.36 1.02
C LEU A 217 8.22 1.20 1.53
N SER A 218 9.42 1.04 1.02
CA SER A 218 10.35 0.01 1.51
C SER A 218 11.79 0.48 1.31
N ALA A 219 12.68 0.10 2.21
CA ALA A 219 14.12 0.20 2.00
C ALA A 219 14.66 -1.05 1.26
N THR A 220 13.93 -2.16 1.35
CA THR A 220 14.30 -3.46 0.79
C THR A 220 13.05 -4.12 0.21
N PRO A 221 12.63 -3.74 -1.01
CA PRO A 221 11.39 -4.28 -1.60
C PRO A 221 11.53 -5.77 -1.93
N GLU A 222 12.74 -6.26 -2.16
CA GLU A 222 12.98 -7.66 -2.47
C GLU A 222 12.98 -8.52 -1.21
N ARG A 223 12.30 -9.65 -1.28
CA ARG A 223 12.16 -10.62 -0.20
C ARG A 223 12.80 -11.95 -0.57
N LYS A 224 13.57 -12.50 0.37
CA LYS A 224 14.23 -13.81 0.21
C LYS A 224 13.25 -14.98 0.17
N ASP A 225 12.02 -14.82 0.68
CA ASP A 225 10.97 -15.84 0.71
C ASP A 225 10.14 -15.94 -0.59
N GLY A 226 10.52 -15.21 -1.64
CA GLY A 226 9.85 -15.22 -2.95
C GLY A 226 8.48 -14.55 -2.98
N LEU A 227 8.07 -13.86 -1.93
CA LEU A 227 6.76 -13.19 -1.85
C LEU A 227 6.76 -11.73 -2.35
N THR A 228 7.85 -11.22 -2.90
CA THR A 228 7.92 -9.88 -3.51
C THR A 228 6.81 -9.68 -4.56
N LYS A 229 6.45 -10.73 -5.31
CA LYS A 229 5.35 -10.69 -6.27
C LYS A 229 4.01 -10.29 -5.65
N VAL A 230 3.74 -10.67 -4.39
CA VAL A 230 2.51 -10.30 -3.68
C VAL A 230 2.43 -8.79 -3.47
N LEU A 231 3.55 -8.16 -3.12
CA LEU A 231 3.66 -6.70 -3.00
C LEU A 231 3.28 -6.02 -4.32
N HIS A 232 3.88 -6.46 -5.42
CA HIS A 232 3.62 -5.90 -6.75
C HIS A 232 2.19 -6.18 -7.26
N TRP A 233 1.57 -7.29 -6.87
CA TRP A 233 0.18 -7.55 -7.20
C TRP A 233 -0.80 -6.54 -6.61
N PHE A 234 -0.51 -6.05 -5.39
CA PHE A 234 -1.35 -5.03 -4.74
C PHE A 234 -0.99 -3.60 -5.13
N MET A 235 0.29 -3.28 -5.24
CA MET A 235 0.78 -1.90 -5.35
C MET A 235 1.24 -1.50 -6.75
N GLY A 236 1.51 -2.47 -7.62
CA GLY A 236 2.15 -2.22 -8.91
C GLY A 236 3.68 -2.33 -8.83
N PRO A 237 4.38 -2.00 -9.92
CA PRO A 237 5.83 -2.11 -10.00
C PRO A 237 6.56 -1.08 -9.10
N THR A 238 7.84 -1.30 -8.86
CA THR A 238 8.70 -0.27 -8.29
C THR A 238 8.88 0.84 -9.31
N PHE A 239 8.41 2.05 -8.98
CA PHE A 239 8.47 3.20 -9.88
C PHE A 239 9.71 4.07 -9.67
N PHE A 240 10.32 3.98 -8.49
CA PHE A 240 11.54 4.69 -8.16
C PHE A 240 12.35 3.93 -7.12
N ALA A 241 13.64 3.79 -7.35
CA ALA A 241 14.56 3.12 -6.45
C ALA A 241 15.91 3.85 -6.41
N VAL A 242 16.44 4.00 -5.20
CA VAL A 242 17.83 4.45 -4.97
C VAL A 242 18.54 3.36 -4.21
N GLU A 243 19.62 2.85 -4.76
CA GLU A 243 20.49 1.91 -4.09
C GLU A 243 21.46 2.65 -3.15
N ARG A 244 21.71 2.07 -1.97
CA ARG A 244 22.77 2.56 -1.10
C ARG A 244 24.10 2.27 -1.79
N LYS A 245 24.84 3.27 -2.21
CA LYS A 245 26.26 3.07 -2.58
C LYS A 245 26.93 2.50 -1.33
N ASN A 246 27.44 1.26 -1.43
CA ASN A 246 28.33 0.73 -0.41
C ASN A 246 29.45 1.76 -0.24
N GLN A 247 29.53 2.42 0.90
CA GLN A 247 30.74 3.09 1.31
C GLN A 247 31.73 1.95 1.49
N GLU A 248 32.64 1.81 0.52
CA GLU A 248 33.84 1.00 0.69
C GLU A 248 34.45 1.42 2.02
N GLN A 249 34.60 0.45 2.90
CA GLN A 249 35.35 0.62 4.13
C GLN A 249 36.79 0.98 3.73
N VAL A 250 37.16 2.22 4.06
CA VAL A 250 38.58 2.66 4.09
C VAL A 250 39.15 2.28 5.45
#